data_c8d26a31283517a810d6b1629eb0e39f
#
_entry.id   c8d26a31283517a810d6b1629eb0e39f
#
_cell.length_a   1.000
_cell.length_b   1.000
_cell.length_c   1.000
_cell.angle_alpha   90.00
_cell.angle_beta   90.00
_cell.angle_gamma   90.00
#
_symmetry.space_group_name_H-M   'P 1'
#
loop_
_entity.id
_entity.type
_entity.pdbx_description
1 polymer ?
#
loop_
_entity_poly.entity_id
_entity_poly.type
_entity_poly.pdbx_seq_one_letter_code
_entity_poly.pdbx_strand_id
1 'polypeptide(L)'
;IDACAMWAKAYDWAASDIGEEVLEDEDKDILVYVINFASGFKIKALSSNPSNLRGMQGNVIIDEAAFQKDLAAVLKAALALTMWGSKVRLISTHNGIENLFNTIITDSRAGKKRYSVHRIDIELAINEGLYRRICQVTKKPWTPDAEDEWLANLLSDTATEEDAREEYYCEPKNGGGTYLARSIRERAARGSGPVLRFTGTTEFNATPEGIRAREMQEWLEKVVQPELNTLPQNLRHCLGEDFARSGHLTVFAPMTVNDDTTRTVP
;
A
#
# COMPACT_ATOMS: atom_id res chain seq x y z
N ILE A 1 4.33 5.67 -21.62
CA ILE A 1 4.44 6.88 -22.46
C ILE A 1 4.41 6.54 -23.96
N ASP A 2 5.09 5.45 -24.40
CA ASP A 2 5.19 5.07 -25.83
C ASP A 2 3.83 4.76 -26.44
N ALA A 3 2.95 4.05 -25.71
CA ALA A 3 1.58 3.81 -26.17
C ALA A 3 0.79 5.12 -26.34
N CYS A 4 0.93 6.06 -25.40
CA CYS A 4 0.30 7.37 -25.51
C CYS A 4 0.84 8.14 -26.73
N ALA A 5 2.15 8.06 -26.97
CA ALA A 5 2.80 8.68 -28.12
C ALA A 5 2.34 8.08 -29.45
N MET A 6 2.22 6.76 -29.51
CA MET A 6 1.71 6.05 -30.68
C MET A 6 0.27 6.49 -31.01
N TRP A 7 -0.61 6.53 -30.03
CA TRP A 7 -1.99 6.95 -30.23
C TRP A 7 -2.11 8.43 -30.56
N ALA A 8 -1.32 9.30 -29.91
CA ALA A 8 -1.30 10.71 -30.23
C ALA A 8 -0.92 10.95 -31.71
N LYS A 9 0.10 10.23 -32.22
CA LYS A 9 0.48 10.26 -33.63
C LYS A 9 -0.60 9.70 -34.55
N ALA A 10 -1.23 8.58 -34.16
CA ALA A 10 -2.28 7.95 -34.97
C ALA A 10 -3.50 8.85 -35.18
N TYR A 11 -3.80 9.71 -34.21
CA TYR A 11 -4.90 10.68 -34.31
C TYR A 11 -4.47 12.04 -34.83
N ASP A 12 -3.22 12.19 -35.29
CA ASP A 12 -2.66 13.44 -35.79
C ASP A 12 -2.80 14.64 -34.84
N TRP A 13 -2.91 14.33 -33.54
CA TRP A 13 -3.09 15.34 -32.49
C TRP A 13 -1.77 15.75 -31.83
N ALA A 14 -0.71 15.00 -32.12
CA ALA A 14 0.58 15.28 -31.50
C ALA A 14 1.16 16.53 -32.17
N ALA A 15 1.53 17.47 -31.35
CA ALA A 15 2.54 18.43 -31.73
C ALA A 15 3.89 17.73 -31.90
N SER A 16 4.76 18.39 -32.54
CA SER A 16 6.00 18.00 -33.13
C SER A 16 6.93 17.08 -32.33
N ASP A 17 6.86 16.94 -30.99
CA ASP A 17 7.93 16.26 -30.27
C ASP A 17 7.50 15.48 -29.03
N ILE A 18 7.94 14.22 -28.99
CA ILE A 18 8.10 13.46 -27.74
C ILE A 18 9.49 13.84 -27.24
N GLY A 19 9.53 14.50 -26.09
CA GLY A 19 10.76 15.01 -25.51
C GLY A 19 11.02 14.45 -24.12
N GLU A 20 12.21 14.67 -23.66
CA GLU A 20 12.62 14.49 -22.27
C GLU A 20 12.83 15.88 -21.67
N GLU A 21 12.23 16.13 -20.50
CA GLU A 21 12.49 17.32 -19.70
C GLU A 21 13.24 16.90 -18.43
N VAL A 22 14.22 17.67 -18.01
CA VAL A 22 14.87 17.52 -16.72
C VAL A 22 14.15 18.42 -15.72
N LEU A 23 13.63 17.83 -14.64
CA LEU A 23 13.16 18.59 -13.48
C LEU A 23 14.32 18.75 -12.51
N GLU A 24 14.70 19.98 -12.26
CA GLU A 24 15.66 20.30 -11.19
C GLU A 24 14.97 20.10 -9.84
N ASP A 25 15.48 19.18 -9.00
CA ASP A 25 15.16 19.06 -7.59
C ASP A 25 16.42 19.41 -6.78
N GLU A 26 16.29 19.94 -5.58
CA GLU A 26 17.41 20.51 -4.78
C GLU A 26 18.61 19.55 -4.63
N ASP A 27 18.43 18.23 -4.86
CA ASP A 27 19.47 17.21 -4.75
C ASP A 27 19.67 16.29 -5.97
N LYS A 28 18.80 16.30 -6.97
CA LYS A 28 18.87 15.38 -8.14
C LYS A 28 18.10 15.90 -9.35
N ASP A 29 18.72 15.85 -10.50
CA ASP A 29 18.05 15.97 -11.79
C ASP A 29 17.13 14.78 -12.03
N ILE A 30 15.84 15.03 -12.26
CA ILE A 30 14.85 14.00 -12.52
C ILE A 30 14.44 14.04 -13.97
N LEU A 31 14.74 12.96 -14.69
CA LEU A 31 14.33 12.81 -16.08
C LEU A 31 12.82 12.56 -16.17
N VAL A 32 12.12 13.36 -16.94
CA VAL A 32 10.67 13.27 -17.17
C VAL A 32 10.40 13.11 -18.64
N TYR A 33 9.63 12.08 -18.99
CA TYR A 33 9.16 11.93 -20.37
C TYR A 33 7.94 12.82 -20.60
N VAL A 34 7.95 13.58 -21.70
CA VAL A 34 6.90 14.54 -22.04
C VAL A 34 6.39 14.33 -23.45
N ILE A 35 5.07 14.38 -23.61
CA ILE A 35 4.42 14.51 -24.91
C ILE A 35 3.74 15.87 -24.95
N ASN A 36 4.16 16.71 -25.88
CA ASN A 36 3.55 18.00 -26.12
C ASN A 36 2.52 17.90 -27.25
N PHE A 37 1.36 18.51 -27.07
CA PHE A 37 0.29 18.56 -28.07
C PHE A 37 0.17 19.95 -28.70
N ALA A 38 -0.29 20.00 -29.95
CA ALA A 38 -0.52 21.25 -30.69
C ALA A 38 -1.48 22.21 -29.96
N SER A 39 -2.34 21.66 -29.11
CA SER A 39 -3.24 22.42 -28.23
C SER A 39 -2.56 23.17 -27.08
N GLY A 40 -1.24 22.99 -26.89
CA GLY A 40 -0.49 23.50 -25.75
C GLY A 40 -0.58 22.65 -24.47
N PHE A 41 -1.45 21.62 -24.47
CA PHE A 41 -1.47 20.65 -23.36
C PHE A 41 -0.32 19.66 -23.50
N LYS A 42 -0.02 18.98 -22.37
CA LYS A 42 1.05 17.97 -22.34
C LYS A 42 0.72 16.81 -21.41
N ILE A 43 1.30 15.66 -21.71
CA ILE A 43 1.32 14.49 -20.81
C ILE A 43 2.75 14.37 -20.29
N LYS A 44 2.89 14.23 -18.97
CA LYS A 44 4.18 13.96 -18.32
C LYS A 44 4.13 12.61 -17.62
N ALA A 45 5.15 11.79 -17.83
CA ALA A 45 5.37 10.57 -17.04
C ALA A 45 6.45 10.83 -16.00
N LEU A 46 6.07 10.67 -14.74
CA LEU A 46 6.89 10.97 -13.57
C LEU A 46 7.19 9.68 -12.79
N SER A 47 8.32 9.64 -12.12
CA SER A 47 8.53 8.62 -11.08
C SER A 47 7.61 8.90 -9.88
N SER A 48 7.36 7.85 -9.07
CA SER A 48 6.45 7.91 -7.91
C SER A 48 6.97 8.68 -6.69
N ASN A 49 7.92 9.60 -6.90
CA ASN A 49 8.39 10.48 -5.84
C ASN A 49 7.40 11.64 -5.63
N PRO A 50 6.87 11.85 -4.41
CA PRO A 50 5.92 12.93 -4.13
C PRO A 50 6.42 14.35 -4.45
N SER A 51 7.74 14.58 -4.40
CA SER A 51 8.33 15.88 -4.73
C SER A 51 8.11 16.26 -6.19
N ASN A 52 8.06 15.26 -7.09
CA ASN A 52 7.89 15.49 -8.53
C ASN A 52 6.53 16.10 -8.90
N LEU A 53 5.54 15.99 -8.02
CA LEU A 53 4.20 16.56 -8.22
C LEU A 53 4.09 18.01 -7.73
N ARG A 54 5.04 18.48 -6.92
CA ARG A 54 5.00 19.84 -6.36
C ARG A 54 5.14 20.88 -7.48
N GLY A 55 4.29 21.91 -7.41
CA GLY A 55 4.29 22.99 -8.40
C GLY A 55 3.68 22.64 -9.76
N MET A 56 3.23 21.40 -9.97
CA MET A 56 2.53 21.02 -11.20
C MET A 56 1.05 21.36 -11.14
N GLN A 57 0.39 21.31 -12.30
CA GLN A 57 -1.06 21.46 -12.46
C GLN A 57 -1.55 20.43 -13.47
N GLY A 58 -2.80 20.00 -13.32
CA GLY A 58 -3.44 19.09 -14.24
C GLY A 58 -4.01 17.83 -13.58
N ASN A 59 -4.57 16.96 -14.40
CA ASN A 59 -5.09 15.68 -13.96
C ASN A 59 -3.93 14.72 -13.64
N VAL A 60 -4.08 13.93 -12.57
CA VAL A 60 -3.09 12.95 -12.15
C VAL A 60 -3.66 11.55 -12.30
N ILE A 61 -2.87 10.67 -12.89
CA ILE A 61 -3.13 9.23 -12.92
C ILE A 61 -2.00 8.57 -12.12
N ILE A 62 -2.34 7.83 -11.08
CA ILE A 62 -1.41 7.00 -10.32
C ILE A 62 -1.67 5.57 -10.78
N ASP A 63 -0.76 5.08 -11.62
CA ASP A 63 -0.80 3.72 -12.13
C ASP A 63 -0.13 2.77 -11.12
N GLU A 64 -0.58 1.53 -11.09
CA GLU A 64 -0.13 0.52 -10.12
C GLU A 64 -0.17 1.04 -8.68
N ALA A 65 -1.27 1.70 -8.32
CA ALA A 65 -1.41 2.44 -7.05
C ALA A 65 -1.19 1.55 -5.82
N ALA A 66 -1.63 0.29 -5.85
CA ALA A 66 -1.44 -0.65 -4.75
C ALA A 66 0.04 -1.06 -4.53
N PHE A 67 0.90 -0.88 -5.54
CA PHE A 67 2.31 -1.25 -5.50
C PHE A 67 3.23 -0.05 -5.28
N GLN A 68 2.69 1.16 -5.13
CA GLN A 68 3.49 2.33 -4.83
C GLN A 68 4.12 2.22 -3.43
N LYS A 69 5.42 2.46 -3.34
CA LYS A 69 6.18 2.36 -2.09
C LYS A 69 5.61 3.23 -0.96
N ASP A 70 5.14 4.44 -1.30
CA ASP A 70 4.47 5.36 -0.39
C ASP A 70 3.27 6.02 -1.07
N LEU A 71 2.21 5.23 -1.28
CA LEU A 71 0.98 5.72 -1.89
C LEU A 71 0.39 6.89 -1.11
N ALA A 72 0.53 6.91 0.23
CA ALA A 72 -0.06 7.97 1.05
C ALA A 72 0.57 9.33 0.74
N ALA A 73 1.89 9.40 0.63
CA ALA A 73 2.60 10.64 0.32
C ALA A 73 2.36 11.09 -1.14
N VAL A 74 2.38 10.15 -2.11
CA VAL A 74 2.09 10.44 -3.51
C VAL A 74 0.65 10.97 -3.66
N LEU A 75 -0.32 10.31 -3.03
CA LEU A 75 -1.72 10.73 -3.07
C LEU A 75 -1.93 12.09 -2.41
N LYS A 76 -1.28 12.36 -1.27
CA LYS A 76 -1.32 13.67 -0.62
C LYS A 76 -0.82 14.78 -1.55
N ALA A 77 0.29 14.53 -2.26
CA ALA A 77 0.83 15.49 -3.22
C ALA A 77 -0.11 15.67 -4.43
N ALA A 78 -0.67 14.58 -4.97
CA ALA A 78 -1.61 14.62 -6.09
C ALA A 78 -2.92 15.35 -5.72
N LEU A 79 -3.46 15.14 -4.53
CA LEU A 79 -4.68 15.81 -4.08
C LEU A 79 -4.51 17.32 -3.92
N ALA A 80 -3.32 17.82 -3.64
CA ALA A 80 -3.05 19.25 -3.60
C ALA A 80 -3.31 19.91 -4.97
N LEU A 81 -3.16 19.18 -6.08
CA LEU A 81 -3.40 19.68 -7.44
C LEU A 81 -4.90 19.80 -7.75
N THR A 82 -5.77 19.12 -7.02
CA THR A 82 -7.22 19.12 -7.27
C THR A 82 -7.90 20.44 -6.92
N MET A 83 -7.21 21.31 -6.21
CA MET A 83 -7.72 22.62 -5.78
C MET A 83 -8.21 23.48 -6.95
N TRP A 84 -7.64 23.26 -8.15
CA TRP A 84 -7.99 23.96 -9.38
C TRP A 84 -8.94 23.17 -10.30
N GLY A 85 -9.66 22.19 -9.75
CA GLY A 85 -10.65 21.39 -10.50
C GLY A 85 -10.06 20.17 -11.21
N SER A 86 -8.78 19.88 -11.05
CA SER A 86 -8.14 18.68 -11.57
C SER A 86 -8.64 17.41 -10.89
N LYS A 87 -8.51 16.27 -11.57
CA LYS A 87 -8.94 14.96 -11.08
C LYS A 87 -7.76 14.07 -10.80
N VAL A 88 -7.87 13.25 -9.75
CA VAL A 88 -6.92 12.18 -9.43
C VAL A 88 -7.59 10.84 -9.72
N ARG A 89 -6.92 9.99 -10.47
CA ARG A 89 -7.32 8.62 -10.78
C ARG A 89 -6.27 7.66 -10.23
N LEU A 90 -6.74 6.63 -9.55
CA LEU A 90 -5.94 5.52 -9.05
C LEU A 90 -6.32 4.29 -9.87
N ILE A 91 -5.33 3.65 -10.49
CA ILE A 91 -5.52 2.45 -11.29
C ILE A 91 -4.58 1.39 -10.72
N SER A 92 -5.08 0.21 -10.43
CA SER A 92 -4.27 -0.92 -9.95
C SER A 92 -5.07 -2.20 -9.88
N THR A 93 -4.42 -3.35 -9.91
CA THR A 93 -4.87 -4.56 -9.25
C THR A 93 -4.71 -4.43 -7.74
N HIS A 94 -5.24 -5.38 -6.96
CA HIS A 94 -5.08 -5.35 -5.51
C HIS A 94 -3.69 -5.85 -5.08
N ASN A 95 -3.30 -5.54 -3.86
CA ASN A 95 -2.10 -6.03 -3.19
C ASN A 95 -2.40 -6.22 -1.70
N GLY A 96 -3.31 -7.14 -1.40
CA GLY A 96 -3.79 -7.46 -0.07
C GLY A 96 -4.84 -6.50 0.49
N ILE A 97 -5.65 -7.01 1.44
CA ILE A 97 -6.74 -6.25 2.07
C ILE A 97 -6.25 -5.07 2.92
N GLU A 98 -5.02 -5.16 3.45
CA GLU A 98 -4.45 -4.13 4.33
C GLU A 98 -3.82 -2.96 3.55
N ASN A 99 -3.77 -3.07 2.24
CA ASN A 99 -3.21 -2.04 1.39
C ASN A 99 -4.06 -0.76 1.40
N LEU A 100 -3.40 0.40 1.37
CA LEU A 100 -4.09 1.69 1.35
C LEU A 100 -5.05 1.83 0.16
N PHE A 101 -4.69 1.28 -1.01
CA PHE A 101 -5.56 1.28 -2.18
C PHE A 101 -6.89 0.57 -1.88
N ASN A 102 -6.86 -0.61 -1.27
CA ASN A 102 -8.06 -1.33 -0.85
C ASN A 102 -8.85 -0.56 0.23
N THR A 103 -8.14 0.08 1.19
CA THR A 103 -8.79 0.93 2.20
C THR A 103 -9.55 2.08 1.55
N ILE A 104 -8.97 2.73 0.53
CA ILE A 104 -9.62 3.82 -0.21
C ILE A 104 -10.89 3.31 -0.91
N ILE A 105 -10.85 2.15 -1.54
CA ILE A 105 -12.00 1.53 -2.21
C ILE A 105 -13.10 1.23 -1.19
N THR A 106 -12.76 0.57 -0.09
CA THR A 106 -13.71 0.20 0.97
C THR A 106 -14.38 1.43 1.59
N ASP A 107 -13.59 2.45 1.93
CA ASP A 107 -14.11 3.71 2.48
C ASP A 107 -14.97 4.46 1.47
N SER A 108 -14.67 4.38 0.18
CA SER A 108 -15.45 5.02 -0.87
C SER A 108 -16.80 4.33 -1.05
N ARG A 109 -16.81 2.99 -1.06
CA ARG A 109 -18.05 2.19 -1.10
C ARG A 109 -18.92 2.39 0.14
N ALA A 110 -18.30 2.65 1.29
CA ALA A 110 -18.99 3.00 2.53
C ALA A 110 -19.43 4.47 2.62
N GLY A 111 -19.20 5.29 1.59
CA GLY A 111 -19.57 6.70 1.57
C GLY A 111 -18.65 7.62 2.39
N LYS A 112 -17.57 7.12 2.97
CA LYS A 112 -16.62 7.91 3.75
C LYS A 112 -15.67 8.75 2.89
N LYS A 113 -15.48 8.37 1.63
CA LYS A 113 -14.67 9.10 0.64
C LYS A 113 -15.48 9.34 -0.63
N ARG A 114 -15.11 10.39 -1.38
CA ARG A 114 -15.84 10.83 -2.58
C ARG A 114 -15.24 10.31 -3.89
N TYR A 115 -14.63 9.11 -3.89
CA TYR A 115 -14.18 8.49 -5.13
C TYR A 115 -15.32 7.68 -5.76
N SER A 116 -15.44 7.73 -7.08
CA SER A 116 -16.16 6.72 -7.84
C SER A 116 -15.27 5.48 -7.97
N VAL A 117 -15.84 4.32 -7.68
CA VAL A 117 -15.11 3.05 -7.76
C VAL A 117 -15.60 2.29 -8.97
N HIS A 118 -14.68 1.96 -9.87
CA HIS A 118 -14.92 1.14 -11.05
C HIS A 118 -14.16 -0.17 -10.87
N ARG A 119 -14.82 -1.30 -11.11
CA ARG A 119 -14.22 -2.63 -11.11
C ARG A 119 -14.32 -3.19 -12.52
N ILE A 120 -13.21 -3.65 -13.06
CA ILE A 120 -13.12 -4.36 -14.31
C ILE A 120 -12.35 -5.64 -14.02
N ASP A 121 -13.07 -6.73 -13.89
CA ASP A 121 -12.47 -8.06 -13.73
C ASP A 121 -12.34 -8.77 -15.07
N ILE A 122 -11.72 -9.95 -15.04
CA ILE A 122 -11.45 -10.72 -16.25
C ILE A 122 -12.74 -11.15 -16.97
N GLU A 123 -13.82 -11.46 -16.22
CA GLU A 123 -15.08 -11.87 -16.81
C GLU A 123 -15.73 -10.73 -17.58
N LEU A 124 -15.76 -9.54 -16.99
CA LEU A 124 -16.25 -8.34 -17.67
C LEU A 124 -15.41 -8.03 -18.91
N ALA A 125 -14.07 -8.09 -18.78
CA ALA A 125 -13.16 -7.81 -19.88
C ALA A 125 -13.37 -8.80 -21.06
N ILE A 126 -13.55 -10.10 -20.78
CA ILE A 126 -13.86 -11.12 -21.79
C ILE A 126 -15.19 -10.82 -22.46
N ASN A 127 -16.24 -10.55 -21.67
CA ASN A 127 -17.56 -10.21 -22.19
C ASN A 127 -17.54 -8.98 -23.09
N GLU A 128 -16.66 -8.02 -22.80
CA GLU A 128 -16.45 -6.83 -23.63
C GLU A 128 -15.50 -7.07 -24.81
N GLY A 129 -14.98 -8.30 -24.99
CA GLY A 129 -14.25 -8.73 -26.17
C GLY A 129 -12.73 -8.67 -26.05
N LEU A 130 -12.18 -8.73 -24.84
CA LEU A 130 -10.72 -8.74 -24.61
C LEU A 130 -10.02 -9.80 -25.45
N TYR A 131 -10.43 -11.06 -25.37
CA TYR A 131 -9.75 -12.14 -26.11
C TYR A 131 -9.93 -12.00 -27.62
N ARG A 132 -11.08 -11.52 -28.09
CA ARG A 132 -11.29 -11.19 -29.51
C ARG A 132 -10.26 -10.13 -29.98
N ARG A 133 -10.03 -9.14 -29.14
CA ARG A 133 -9.02 -8.10 -29.46
C ARG A 133 -7.60 -8.67 -29.47
N ILE A 134 -7.26 -9.55 -28.54
CA ILE A 134 -5.98 -10.28 -28.52
C ILE A 134 -5.82 -11.08 -29.81
N CYS A 135 -6.83 -11.82 -30.22
CA CYS A 135 -6.82 -12.59 -31.48
C CYS A 135 -6.60 -11.70 -32.70
N GLN A 136 -7.25 -10.53 -32.77
CA GLN A 136 -7.02 -9.56 -33.85
C GLN A 136 -5.59 -9.08 -33.92
N VAL A 137 -5.00 -8.71 -32.77
CA VAL A 137 -3.62 -8.21 -32.69
C VAL A 137 -2.61 -9.29 -33.02
N THR A 138 -2.84 -10.51 -32.52
CA THR A 138 -1.95 -11.66 -32.75
C THR A 138 -2.23 -12.38 -34.06
N LYS A 139 -3.22 -11.94 -34.83
CA LYS A 139 -3.65 -12.55 -36.12
C LYS A 139 -4.06 -14.02 -35.99
N LYS A 140 -4.64 -14.39 -34.85
CA LYS A 140 -5.19 -15.73 -34.61
C LYS A 140 -6.71 -15.70 -34.79
N PRO A 141 -7.33 -16.83 -35.25
CA PRO A 141 -8.77 -16.93 -35.31
C PRO A 141 -9.32 -16.95 -33.88
N TRP A 142 -10.45 -16.24 -33.66
CA TRP A 142 -11.18 -16.33 -32.41
C TRP A 142 -12.22 -17.46 -32.51
N THR A 143 -12.30 -18.29 -31.46
CA THR A 143 -13.39 -19.24 -31.23
C THR A 143 -13.74 -19.25 -29.74
N PRO A 144 -14.96 -19.63 -29.35
CA PRO A 144 -15.32 -19.77 -27.93
C PRO A 144 -14.40 -20.76 -27.19
N ASP A 145 -14.14 -21.93 -27.78
CA ASP A 145 -13.27 -22.94 -27.15
C ASP A 145 -11.84 -22.44 -26.92
N ALA A 146 -11.31 -21.64 -27.84
CA ALA A 146 -9.98 -21.04 -27.69
C ALA A 146 -9.96 -19.93 -26.62
N GLU A 147 -11.09 -19.24 -26.41
CA GLU A 147 -11.25 -18.25 -25.34
C GLU A 147 -11.27 -18.95 -23.97
N ASP A 148 -12.04 -20.02 -23.83
CA ASP A 148 -12.11 -20.82 -22.60
C ASP A 148 -10.76 -21.47 -22.27
N GLU A 149 -10.05 -22.04 -23.25
CA GLU A 149 -8.71 -22.59 -23.07
C GLU A 149 -7.70 -21.50 -22.67
N TRP A 150 -7.75 -20.35 -23.31
CA TRP A 150 -6.88 -19.23 -22.97
C TRP A 150 -7.10 -18.76 -21.53
N LEU A 151 -8.37 -18.62 -21.08
CA LEU A 151 -8.70 -18.24 -19.72
C LEU A 151 -8.21 -19.29 -18.71
N ALA A 152 -8.48 -20.57 -18.99
CA ALA A 152 -8.03 -21.67 -18.13
C ALA A 152 -6.49 -21.67 -17.96
N ASN A 153 -5.76 -21.49 -19.06
CA ASN A 153 -4.30 -21.40 -19.03
C ASN A 153 -3.84 -20.17 -18.24
N LEU A 154 -4.43 -18.99 -18.46
CA LEU A 154 -4.11 -17.75 -17.75
C LEU A 154 -4.26 -17.91 -16.22
N LEU A 155 -5.33 -18.57 -15.77
CA LEU A 155 -5.57 -18.82 -14.35
C LEU A 155 -4.63 -19.88 -13.77
N SER A 156 -4.31 -20.90 -14.54
CA SER A 156 -3.40 -21.98 -14.10
C SER A 156 -1.94 -21.56 -14.00
N ASP A 157 -1.54 -20.52 -14.72
CA ASP A 157 -0.17 -19.98 -14.69
C ASP A 157 0.12 -19.16 -13.41
N THR A 158 -0.90 -18.85 -12.60
CA THR A 158 -0.70 -18.17 -11.31
C THR A 158 -0.20 -19.13 -10.24
N ALA A 159 0.60 -18.61 -9.29
CA ALA A 159 1.19 -19.44 -8.25
C ALA A 159 0.14 -20.05 -7.30
N THR A 160 -0.94 -19.31 -7.02
CA THR A 160 -2.05 -19.75 -6.17
C THR A 160 -3.38 -19.25 -6.70
N GLU A 161 -4.48 -19.92 -6.30
CA GLU A 161 -5.85 -19.46 -6.63
C GLU A 161 -6.14 -18.07 -6.03
N GLU A 162 -5.56 -17.77 -4.86
CA GLU A 162 -5.71 -16.46 -4.23
C GLU A 162 -5.02 -15.36 -5.05
N ASP A 163 -3.86 -15.66 -5.64
CA ASP A 163 -3.18 -14.73 -6.55
C ASP A 163 -4.00 -14.49 -7.82
N ALA A 164 -4.59 -15.55 -8.40
CA ALA A 164 -5.47 -15.40 -9.55
C ALA A 164 -6.71 -14.55 -9.24
N ARG A 165 -7.31 -14.73 -8.07
CA ARG A 165 -8.45 -13.92 -7.62
C ARG A 165 -8.07 -12.45 -7.43
N GLU A 166 -6.91 -12.19 -6.85
CA GLU A 166 -6.42 -10.84 -6.63
C GLU A 166 -6.13 -10.11 -7.95
N GLU A 167 -5.40 -10.77 -8.86
CA GLU A 167 -4.92 -10.20 -10.10
C GLU A 167 -6.04 -10.03 -11.14
N TYR A 168 -6.86 -11.07 -11.33
CA TYR A 168 -7.83 -11.11 -12.42
C TYR A 168 -9.26 -10.84 -11.99
N TYR A 169 -9.63 -11.15 -10.75
CA TYR A 169 -11.01 -10.96 -10.27
C TYR A 169 -11.17 -9.75 -9.35
N CYS A 170 -10.15 -8.93 -9.15
CA CYS A 170 -10.16 -7.76 -8.27
C CYS A 170 -10.65 -8.11 -6.85
N GLU A 171 -10.23 -9.24 -6.30
CA GLU A 171 -10.55 -9.73 -4.96
C GLU A 171 -9.29 -9.71 -4.11
N PRO A 172 -9.12 -8.71 -3.20
CA PRO A 172 -7.89 -8.61 -2.43
C PRO A 172 -7.72 -9.80 -1.50
N LYS A 173 -6.55 -10.43 -1.53
CA LYS A 173 -6.26 -11.58 -0.68
C LYS A 173 -6.07 -11.18 0.78
N ASN A 174 -6.47 -12.11 1.67
CA ASN A 174 -6.23 -11.99 3.09
C ASN A 174 -4.77 -12.33 3.40
N GLY A 175 -3.99 -11.36 3.89
CA GLY A 175 -2.67 -11.64 4.44
C GLY A 175 -1.49 -11.49 3.47
N GLY A 176 -1.60 -10.68 2.43
CA GLY A 176 -0.47 -10.34 1.56
C GLY A 176 0.72 -9.79 2.35
N GLY A 177 1.73 -10.63 2.61
CA GLY A 177 3.02 -10.22 3.17
C GLY A 177 3.11 -10.05 4.68
N THR A 178 2.03 -10.13 5.45
CA THR A 178 2.09 -10.10 6.91
C THR A 178 1.94 -11.50 7.50
N TYR A 179 2.92 -11.92 8.32
CA TYR A 179 2.89 -13.20 9.03
C TYR A 179 1.60 -13.40 9.86
N LEU A 180 1.02 -12.31 10.38
CA LEU A 180 -0.25 -12.29 11.10
C LEU A 180 -1.20 -11.28 10.45
N ALA A 181 -2.30 -11.77 9.87
CA ALA A 181 -3.34 -10.92 9.30
C ALA A 181 -3.90 -9.94 10.37
N ARG A 182 -4.30 -8.75 9.94
CA ARG A 182 -4.83 -7.70 10.82
C ARG A 182 -5.99 -8.19 11.68
N SER A 183 -6.90 -8.98 11.11
CA SER A 183 -8.04 -9.56 11.82
C SER A 183 -7.63 -10.48 13.00
N ILE A 184 -6.51 -11.19 12.85
CA ILE A 184 -5.94 -12.02 13.92
C ILE A 184 -5.36 -11.12 15.01
N ARG A 185 -4.61 -10.09 14.63
CA ARG A 185 -4.04 -9.11 15.58
C ARG A 185 -5.12 -8.35 16.34
N GLU A 186 -6.16 -7.86 15.67
CA GLU A 186 -7.28 -7.16 16.29
C GLU A 186 -8.10 -8.06 17.21
N ARG A 187 -8.27 -9.33 16.84
CA ARG A 187 -8.93 -10.31 17.71
C ARG A 187 -8.10 -10.61 18.96
N ALA A 188 -6.80 -10.76 18.81
CA ALA A 188 -5.89 -10.97 19.93
C ALA A 188 -5.85 -9.74 20.87
N ALA A 189 -5.92 -8.54 20.32
CA ALA A 189 -5.89 -7.30 21.10
C ALA A 189 -7.17 -7.01 21.91
N ARG A 190 -8.29 -7.70 21.60
CA ARG A 190 -9.59 -7.47 22.30
C ARG A 190 -9.64 -7.93 23.74
N GLY A 191 -8.64 -8.56 24.26
CA GLY A 191 -8.56 -9.05 25.63
C GLY A 191 -7.22 -8.75 26.30
N SER A 192 -6.42 -7.86 25.70
CA SER A 192 -5.11 -7.52 26.23
C SER A 192 -5.21 -6.67 27.48
N GLY A 193 -4.28 -6.90 28.41
CA GLY A 193 -4.07 -6.08 29.60
C GLY A 193 -3.58 -4.67 29.30
N PRO A 194 -3.22 -3.91 30.31
CA PRO A 194 -2.80 -2.52 30.16
C PRO A 194 -1.51 -2.41 29.34
N VAL A 195 -1.47 -1.46 28.41
CA VAL A 195 -0.25 -1.12 27.68
C VAL A 195 0.51 -0.06 28.47
N LEU A 196 1.59 -0.48 29.11
CA LEU A 196 2.48 0.41 29.85
C LEU A 196 3.49 1.05 28.88
N ARG A 197 3.61 2.34 28.89
CA ARG A 197 4.50 3.08 27.98
C ARG A 197 5.45 3.99 28.74
N PHE A 198 6.74 3.86 28.44
CA PHE A 198 7.75 4.83 28.82
C PHE A 198 8.16 5.62 27.56
N THR A 199 8.19 6.95 27.67
CA THR A 199 8.65 7.82 26.59
C THR A 199 9.73 8.74 27.12
N GLY A 200 10.97 8.54 26.68
CA GLY A 200 12.06 9.44 27.00
C GLY A 200 11.91 10.76 26.24
N THR A 201 12.02 11.88 26.97
CA THR A 201 12.06 13.21 26.35
C THR A 201 13.45 13.50 25.78
N THR A 202 13.61 14.62 25.06
CA THR A 202 14.92 15.08 24.59
C THR A 202 15.86 15.35 25.77
N GLU A 203 15.33 15.90 26.87
CA GLU A 203 16.06 16.16 28.11
C GLU A 203 16.52 14.86 28.76
N PHE A 204 15.65 13.85 28.85
CA PHE A 204 16.00 12.53 29.35
C PHE A 204 17.15 11.91 28.55
N ASN A 205 17.10 12.01 27.23
CA ASN A 205 18.16 11.49 26.36
C ASN A 205 19.51 12.21 26.53
N ALA A 206 19.47 13.47 26.94
CA ALA A 206 20.67 14.29 27.20
C ALA A 206 21.25 14.08 28.61
N THR A 207 20.52 13.42 29.53
CA THR A 207 21.04 13.17 30.90
C THR A 207 22.10 12.07 30.93
N PRO A 208 23.03 12.09 31.90
CA PRO A 208 24.01 11.02 32.10
C PRO A 208 23.35 9.65 32.32
N GLU A 209 23.98 8.59 31.84
CA GLU A 209 23.47 7.22 31.88
C GLU A 209 23.02 6.78 33.27
N GLY A 210 23.77 7.07 34.33
CA GLY A 210 23.41 6.69 35.69
C GLY A 210 22.13 7.35 36.20
N ILE A 211 21.78 8.56 35.72
CA ILE A 211 20.51 9.22 36.06
C ILE A 211 19.38 8.56 35.28
N ARG A 212 19.57 8.32 33.98
CA ARG A 212 18.57 7.62 33.16
C ARG A 212 18.26 6.22 33.71
N ALA A 213 19.29 5.49 34.10
CA ALA A 213 19.13 4.15 34.68
C ALA A 213 18.29 4.18 35.97
N ARG A 214 18.52 5.18 36.83
CA ARG A 214 17.75 5.35 38.08
C ARG A 214 16.29 5.72 37.77
N GLU A 215 16.03 6.65 36.89
CA GLU A 215 14.66 7.02 36.51
C GLU A 215 13.92 5.85 35.87
N MET A 216 14.59 5.07 35.04
CA MET A 216 14.01 3.86 34.45
C MET A 216 13.72 2.81 35.54
N GLN A 217 14.61 2.62 36.48
CA GLN A 217 14.40 1.69 37.60
C GLN A 217 13.21 2.10 38.45
N GLU A 218 13.07 3.39 38.76
CA GLU A 218 11.91 3.91 39.48
C GLU A 218 10.60 3.68 38.73
N TRP A 219 10.62 3.89 37.42
CA TRP A 219 9.44 3.61 36.58
C TRP A 219 9.08 2.13 36.56
N LEU A 220 10.08 1.23 36.43
CA LEU A 220 9.89 -0.21 36.49
C LEU A 220 9.25 -0.63 37.82
N GLU A 221 9.78 -0.13 38.95
CA GLU A 221 9.26 -0.48 40.27
C GLU A 221 7.87 0.07 40.56
N LYS A 222 7.57 1.29 40.10
CA LYS A 222 6.30 1.95 40.38
C LYS A 222 5.17 1.59 39.42
N VAL A 223 5.49 1.28 38.17
CA VAL A 223 4.50 1.12 37.11
C VAL A 223 4.45 -0.32 36.58
N VAL A 224 5.59 -0.93 36.29
CA VAL A 224 5.62 -2.26 35.66
C VAL A 224 5.50 -3.37 36.69
N GLN A 225 6.21 -3.29 37.79
CA GLN A 225 6.24 -4.35 38.79
C GLN A 225 4.86 -4.64 39.42
N PRO A 226 4.00 -3.65 39.70
CA PRO A 226 2.66 -3.93 40.20
C PRO A 226 1.83 -4.78 39.22
N GLU A 227 1.92 -4.49 37.91
CA GLU A 227 1.22 -5.26 36.90
C GLU A 227 1.79 -6.68 36.76
N LEU A 228 3.11 -6.83 36.74
CA LEU A 228 3.74 -8.17 36.76
C LEU A 228 3.35 -9.00 37.96
N ASN A 229 3.12 -8.39 39.11
CA ASN A 229 2.69 -9.09 40.32
C ASN A 229 1.23 -9.62 40.25
N THR A 230 0.44 -9.15 39.27
CA THR A 230 -0.92 -9.68 39.02
C THR A 230 -0.89 -11.00 38.26
N LEU A 231 0.25 -11.38 37.68
CA LEU A 231 0.38 -12.63 36.95
C LEU A 231 0.19 -13.87 37.87
N PRO A 232 -0.45 -14.94 37.38
CA PRO A 232 -0.63 -16.17 38.15
C PRO A 232 0.71 -16.79 38.58
N GLN A 233 1.02 -16.78 39.85
CA GLN A 233 2.31 -17.23 40.37
C GLN A 233 2.57 -18.75 40.23
N ASN A 234 1.53 -19.53 39.98
CA ASN A 234 1.59 -20.97 39.79
C ASN A 234 1.83 -21.43 38.37
N LEU A 235 1.87 -20.49 37.38
CA LEU A 235 2.11 -20.78 35.99
C LEU A 235 3.49 -20.30 35.53
N ARG A 236 3.96 -20.88 34.44
CA ARG A 236 5.21 -20.44 33.81
C ARG A 236 4.95 -19.14 33.03
N HIS A 237 5.95 -18.28 33.03
CA HIS A 237 5.92 -17.06 32.23
C HIS A 237 7.07 -17.04 31.22
N CYS A 238 6.87 -16.39 30.12
CA CYS A 238 7.90 -16.08 29.14
C CYS A 238 7.77 -14.61 28.70
N LEU A 239 8.87 -14.05 28.21
CA LEU A 239 8.94 -12.68 27.74
C LEU A 239 9.25 -12.70 26.25
N GLY A 240 8.42 -12.06 25.47
CA GLY A 240 8.73 -11.71 24.07
C GLY A 240 9.33 -10.31 24.03
N GLU A 241 10.33 -10.12 23.20
CA GLU A 241 11.02 -8.84 23.07
C GLU A 241 11.24 -8.52 21.59
N ASP A 242 10.94 -7.28 21.21
CA ASP A 242 11.23 -6.72 19.90
C ASP A 242 11.97 -5.39 20.08
N PHE A 243 13.24 -5.38 19.66
CA PHE A 243 14.11 -4.21 19.78
C PHE A 243 13.96 -3.27 18.58
N ALA A 244 13.75 -2.00 18.87
CA ALA A 244 13.83 -0.96 17.87
C ALA A 244 14.85 0.14 18.24
N ARG A 245 15.58 0.65 17.28
CA ARG A 245 16.68 1.59 17.51
C ARG A 245 16.32 3.04 17.21
N SER A 246 15.53 3.29 16.18
CA SER A 246 15.09 4.64 15.81
C SER A 246 13.80 4.57 14.99
N GLY A 247 12.84 5.46 15.31
CA GLY A 247 11.56 5.55 14.61
C GLY A 247 10.53 4.47 14.93
N HIS A 248 10.89 3.46 15.74
CA HIS A 248 9.99 2.40 16.20
C HIS A 248 10.11 2.22 17.72
N LEU A 249 9.14 1.53 18.30
CA LEU A 249 9.12 1.23 19.74
C LEU A 249 9.83 -0.08 20.03
N THR A 250 10.66 -0.13 21.08
CA THR A 250 11.03 -1.40 21.71
C THR A 250 9.82 -1.90 22.49
N VAL A 251 9.44 -3.16 22.27
CA VAL A 251 8.25 -3.77 22.89
C VAL A 251 8.65 -4.98 23.69
N PHE A 252 8.14 -5.07 24.91
CA PHE A 252 8.22 -6.24 25.78
C PHE A 252 6.80 -6.80 25.96
N ALA A 253 6.63 -8.08 25.70
CA ALA A 253 5.35 -8.78 25.86
C ALA A 253 5.50 -9.93 26.87
N PRO A 254 5.17 -9.72 28.14
CA PRO A 254 5.08 -10.82 29.10
C PRO A 254 3.91 -11.72 28.73
N MET A 255 4.08 -13.03 28.83
CA MET A 255 3.08 -14.03 28.47
C MET A 255 3.04 -15.13 29.55
N THR A 256 1.83 -15.55 29.93
CA THR A 256 1.61 -16.72 30.73
C THR A 256 1.51 -17.96 29.83
N VAL A 257 2.20 -19.03 30.18
CA VAL A 257 2.11 -20.34 29.50
C VAL A 257 1.11 -21.20 30.26
N ASN A 258 -0.01 -21.48 29.63
CA ASN A 258 -1.06 -22.33 30.19
C ASN A 258 -0.69 -23.82 30.11
N ASP A 259 -1.40 -24.68 30.83
CA ASP A 259 -1.16 -26.12 30.86
C ASP A 259 -1.31 -26.79 29.50
N ASP A 260 -2.16 -26.27 28.64
CA ASP A 260 -2.36 -26.69 27.25
C ASP A 260 -1.30 -26.12 26.26
N THR A 261 -0.23 -25.53 26.78
CA THR A 261 0.84 -24.85 26.02
C THR A 261 0.45 -23.58 25.28
N THR A 262 -0.81 -23.15 25.36
CA THR A 262 -1.19 -21.84 24.83
C THR A 262 -0.53 -20.71 25.62
N ARG A 263 -0.35 -19.56 24.97
CA ARG A 263 0.24 -18.37 25.60
C ARG A 263 -0.80 -17.25 25.64
N THR A 264 -0.98 -16.70 26.84
CA THR A 264 -1.89 -15.57 27.04
C THR A 264 -1.10 -14.35 27.45
N VAL A 265 -1.32 -13.23 26.76
CA VAL A 265 -0.84 -11.92 27.21
C VAL A 265 -1.84 -11.41 28.23
N PRO A 266 -1.39 -11.08 29.45
CA PRO A 266 -2.26 -10.65 30.56
C PRO A 266 -2.94 -9.32 30.29
#